data_56c75249e901eb368d21e805e40a6a28
#
_entry.id   56c75249e901eb368d21e805e40a6a28
#
_cell.length_a   1.000
_cell.length_b   1.000
_cell.length_c   1.000
_cell.angle_alpha   90.00
_cell.angle_beta   90.00
_cell.angle_gamma   90.00
#
_symmetry.space_group_name_H-M   'P 1'
#
loop_
_entity.id
_entity.type
_entity.pdbx_description
1 polymer ?
#
loop_
_entity_poly.entity_id
_entity_poly.type
_entity_poly.pdbx_seq_one_letter_code
_entity_poly.pdbx_strand_id
1 'polypeptide(L)'
;MNDYTTWEEERQRTDGLFWQNDVKDGMEESLSGGRHVRNARPTINSYMYANAEALSEMAKMKGDTEKQQYFEAKADTLQNLVEAKLWNKDAEFFETLTEKDTSSNVREAIGFIPWYFNLPEKNKGFEIAWKQIKDEAGFSAPFGLTTAELRSPRFRSHGTGTCEWDGAIWPFATSQ
;
A
#
# COMPACT_ATOMS: atom_id res chain seq x y z
N MET A 1 -19.50 8.33 -1.35
CA MET A 1 -19.28 9.13 -0.13
C MET A 1 -19.56 8.33 1.13
N ASN A 2 -20.72 7.77 1.30
CA ASN A 2 -21.05 6.98 2.51
C ASN A 2 -20.03 5.87 2.80
N ASP A 3 -19.62 5.12 1.79
CA ASP A 3 -18.66 4.03 1.96
C ASP A 3 -17.27 4.53 2.41
N TYR A 4 -16.83 5.69 1.90
CA TYR A 4 -15.58 6.31 2.36
C TYR A 4 -15.65 6.66 3.85
N THR A 5 -16.74 7.32 4.28
CA THR A 5 -16.97 7.69 5.67
C THR A 5 -17.06 6.47 6.58
N THR A 6 -17.75 5.41 6.15
CA THR A 6 -17.81 4.14 6.89
C THR A 6 -16.40 3.55 7.10
N TRP A 7 -15.54 3.60 6.08
CA TRP A 7 -14.17 3.14 6.22
C TRP A 7 -13.35 4.00 7.19
N GLU A 8 -13.55 5.30 7.20
CA GLU A 8 -12.92 6.17 8.20
C GLU A 8 -13.34 5.79 9.61
N GLU A 9 -14.64 5.65 9.86
CA GLU A 9 -15.18 5.32 11.18
C GLU A 9 -14.68 3.95 11.69
N GLU A 10 -14.58 2.96 10.80
CA GLU A 10 -14.24 1.59 11.17
C GLU A 10 -12.74 1.29 11.16
N ARG A 11 -11.97 1.95 10.31
CA ARG A 11 -10.61 1.52 9.95
C ARG A 11 -9.55 2.58 10.10
N GLN A 12 -9.91 3.86 10.29
CA GLN A 12 -8.92 4.88 10.47
C GLN A 12 -8.26 4.79 11.84
N ARG A 13 -6.94 4.94 11.84
CA ARG A 13 -6.13 5.05 13.04
C ARG A 13 -6.21 6.47 13.60
N THR A 14 -5.85 6.61 14.87
CA THR A 14 -5.76 7.93 15.52
C THR A 14 -4.74 8.88 14.87
N ASP A 15 -3.78 8.33 14.15
CA ASP A 15 -2.77 9.10 13.41
C ASP A 15 -3.15 9.43 11.96
N GLY A 16 -4.34 8.98 11.51
CA GLY A 16 -4.90 9.27 10.20
C GLY A 16 -4.66 8.22 9.12
N LEU A 17 -3.74 7.26 9.32
CA LEU A 17 -3.59 6.11 8.43
C LEU A 17 -4.77 5.13 8.60
N PHE A 18 -4.87 4.17 7.70
CA PHE A 18 -5.90 3.13 7.72
C PHE A 18 -5.33 1.77 8.08
N TRP A 19 -6.06 1.04 8.94
CA TRP A 19 -5.78 -0.34 9.26
C TRP A 19 -6.18 -1.28 8.13
N GLN A 20 -5.30 -2.26 7.88
CA GLN A 20 -5.56 -3.42 7.05
C GLN A 20 -5.56 -4.69 7.89
N ASN A 21 -6.55 -5.50 7.71
CA ASN A 21 -6.60 -6.88 8.22
C ASN A 21 -7.47 -7.73 7.30
N ASP A 22 -7.33 -9.07 7.41
CA ASP A 22 -8.07 -10.02 6.58
C ASP A 22 -7.79 -9.82 5.07
N VAL A 23 -8.76 -10.11 4.22
CA VAL A 23 -8.66 -10.14 2.74
C VAL A 23 -8.80 -8.78 2.06
N LYS A 24 -8.71 -7.68 2.79
CA LYS A 24 -9.08 -6.34 2.29
C LYS A 24 -8.24 -5.86 1.11
N ASP A 25 -7.00 -6.27 1.00
CA ASP A 25 -6.12 -5.94 -0.12
C ASP A 25 -5.78 -7.14 -1.02
N GLY A 26 -6.40 -8.28 -0.78
CA GLY A 26 -6.18 -9.50 -1.54
C GLY A 26 -4.87 -10.23 -1.23
N MET A 27 -4.11 -9.81 -0.22
CA MET A 27 -2.91 -10.47 0.28
C MET A 27 -3.11 -10.92 1.73
N GLU A 28 -3.96 -11.91 1.93
CA GLU A 28 -4.47 -12.35 3.22
C GLU A 28 -3.38 -12.77 4.19
N GLU A 29 -2.50 -13.64 3.73
CA GLU A 29 -1.32 -14.09 4.46
C GLU A 29 -0.08 -13.71 3.65
N SER A 30 0.78 -12.90 4.25
CA SER A 30 1.99 -12.41 3.60
C SER A 30 3.09 -12.18 4.63
N LEU A 31 4.27 -11.79 4.20
CA LEU A 31 5.41 -11.57 5.12
C LEU A 31 5.13 -10.48 6.16
N SER A 32 4.39 -9.45 5.79
CA SER A 32 4.07 -8.30 6.65
C SER A 32 2.61 -8.26 7.11
N GLY A 33 1.80 -9.26 6.79
CA GLY A 33 0.38 -9.26 7.11
C GLY A 33 -0.14 -10.64 7.47
N GLY A 34 -1.40 -10.67 7.88
CA GLY A 34 -2.12 -11.89 8.20
C GLY A 34 -3.58 -11.56 8.48
N ARG A 35 -4.45 -12.57 8.37
CA ARG A 35 -5.90 -12.40 8.52
C ARG A 35 -6.31 -11.74 9.84
N HIS A 36 -5.55 -11.95 10.89
CA HIS A 36 -5.85 -11.47 12.23
C HIS A 36 -4.90 -10.39 12.71
N VAL A 37 -4.02 -9.90 11.84
CA VAL A 37 -3.03 -8.87 12.17
C VAL A 37 -3.49 -7.53 11.61
N ARG A 38 -3.54 -6.50 12.44
CA ARG A 38 -3.85 -5.13 12.04
C ARG A 38 -2.57 -4.40 11.72
N ASN A 39 -2.42 -4.00 10.48
CA ASN A 39 -1.26 -3.26 10.01
C ASN A 39 -1.71 -2.05 9.18
N ALA A 40 -0.89 -1.00 9.10
CA ALA A 40 -1.06 0.04 8.11
C ALA A 40 -0.22 -0.31 6.88
N ARG A 41 -0.87 -0.77 5.83
CA ARG A 41 -0.23 -1.26 4.59
C ARG A 41 -0.23 -0.21 3.50
N PRO A 42 0.77 -0.19 2.62
CA PRO A 42 0.79 0.70 1.45
C PRO A 42 -0.47 0.58 0.59
N THR A 43 -1.01 -0.63 0.40
CA THR A 43 -2.23 -0.89 -0.38
C THR A 43 -3.43 -0.11 0.10
N ILE A 44 -3.92 -0.38 1.33
CA ILE A 44 -5.15 0.23 1.81
C ILE A 44 -5.05 1.75 1.90
N ASN A 45 -3.89 2.27 2.29
CA ASN A 45 -3.67 3.70 2.41
C ASN A 45 -3.64 4.38 1.04
N SER A 46 -3.07 3.72 0.01
CA SER A 46 -3.13 4.21 -1.38
C SER A 46 -4.55 4.14 -1.96
N TYR A 47 -5.32 3.09 -1.64
CA TYR A 47 -6.72 3.00 -2.07
C TYR A 47 -7.57 4.11 -1.46
N MET A 48 -7.39 4.41 -0.19
CA MET A 48 -8.13 5.48 0.47
C MET A 48 -7.72 6.87 -0.04
N TYR A 49 -6.43 7.07 -0.34
CA TYR A 49 -5.94 8.25 -1.04
C TYR A 49 -6.63 8.44 -2.40
N ALA A 50 -6.60 7.40 -3.24
CA ALA A 50 -7.19 7.45 -4.57
C ALA A 50 -8.72 7.65 -4.54
N ASN A 51 -9.39 7.08 -3.55
CA ASN A 51 -10.82 7.30 -3.34
C ASN A 51 -11.12 8.76 -2.96
N ALA A 52 -10.28 9.38 -2.13
CA ALA A 52 -10.42 10.80 -1.80
C ALA A 52 -10.21 11.69 -3.04
N GLU A 53 -9.16 11.44 -3.83
CA GLU A 53 -8.90 12.11 -5.11
C GLU A 53 -10.11 12.00 -6.06
N ALA A 54 -10.61 10.77 -6.25
CA ALA A 54 -11.77 10.54 -7.11
C ALA A 54 -13.03 11.27 -6.62
N LEU A 55 -13.27 11.31 -5.32
CA LEU A 55 -14.40 12.02 -4.72
C LEU A 55 -14.25 13.53 -4.86
N SER A 56 -13.04 14.07 -4.74
CA SER A 56 -12.73 15.49 -5.00
C SER A 56 -13.06 15.85 -6.46
N GLU A 57 -12.56 15.09 -7.43
CA GLU A 57 -12.85 15.32 -8.85
C GLU A 57 -14.33 15.19 -9.19
N MET A 58 -15.04 14.22 -8.60
CA MET A 58 -16.48 14.09 -8.78
C MET A 58 -17.27 15.27 -8.19
N ALA A 59 -16.84 15.80 -7.05
CA ALA A 59 -17.43 16.99 -6.45
C ALA A 59 -17.21 18.24 -7.33
N LYS A 60 -16.00 18.40 -7.84
CA LYS A 60 -15.62 19.46 -8.80
C LYS A 60 -16.49 19.41 -10.06
N MET A 61 -16.69 18.24 -10.66
CA MET A 61 -17.57 18.04 -11.83
C MET A 61 -19.01 18.43 -11.55
N LYS A 62 -19.46 18.33 -10.31
CA LYS A 62 -20.81 18.74 -9.86
C LYS A 62 -20.91 20.19 -9.39
N GLY A 63 -19.79 20.92 -9.34
CA GLY A 63 -19.72 22.28 -8.83
C GLY A 63 -19.86 22.38 -7.30
N ASP A 64 -19.65 21.28 -6.57
CA ASP A 64 -19.69 21.22 -5.09
C ASP A 64 -18.29 21.52 -4.53
N THR A 65 -17.99 22.82 -4.43
CA THR A 65 -16.66 23.30 -4.01
C THR A 65 -16.32 22.89 -2.56
N GLU A 66 -17.30 22.82 -1.68
CA GLU A 66 -17.08 22.45 -0.28
C GLU A 66 -16.60 20.99 -0.19
N LYS A 67 -17.29 20.07 -0.87
CA LYS A 67 -16.89 18.66 -0.91
C LYS A 67 -15.59 18.45 -1.68
N GLN A 68 -15.36 19.20 -2.75
CA GLN A 68 -14.10 19.16 -3.46
C GLN A 68 -12.93 19.44 -2.52
N GLN A 69 -12.95 20.58 -1.82
CA GLN A 69 -11.88 20.97 -0.89
C GLN A 69 -11.74 19.99 0.29
N TYR A 70 -12.86 19.47 0.79
CA TYR A 70 -12.85 18.48 1.87
C TYR A 70 -12.09 17.21 1.49
N PHE A 71 -12.37 16.64 0.32
CA PHE A 71 -11.72 15.41 -0.13
C PHE A 71 -10.29 15.64 -0.63
N GLU A 72 -10.01 16.79 -1.22
CA GLU A 72 -8.65 17.22 -1.57
C GLU A 72 -7.74 17.28 -0.32
N ALA A 73 -8.20 17.91 0.75
CA ALA A 73 -7.46 17.95 2.01
C ALA A 73 -7.25 16.56 2.64
N LYS A 74 -8.18 15.62 2.44
CA LYS A 74 -8.01 14.23 2.89
C LYS A 74 -6.95 13.50 2.07
N ALA A 75 -6.94 13.68 0.76
CA ALA A 75 -5.93 13.11 -0.12
C ALA A 75 -4.54 13.64 0.25
N ASP A 76 -4.38 14.95 0.38
CA ASP A 76 -3.12 15.59 0.78
C ASP A 76 -2.61 15.06 2.14
N THR A 77 -3.53 14.91 3.09
CA THR A 77 -3.19 14.37 4.42
C THR A 77 -2.68 12.94 4.31
N LEU A 78 -3.35 12.08 3.54
CA LEU A 78 -2.94 10.69 3.35
C LEU A 78 -1.63 10.58 2.59
N GLN A 79 -1.41 11.38 1.54
CA GLN A 79 -0.14 11.42 0.83
C GLN A 79 1.02 11.70 1.81
N ASN A 80 0.89 12.77 2.59
CA ASN A 80 1.91 13.15 3.57
C ASN A 80 2.16 12.05 4.62
N LEU A 81 1.10 11.39 5.11
CA LEU A 81 1.21 10.32 6.10
C LEU A 81 1.88 9.06 5.52
N VAL A 82 1.51 8.66 4.32
CA VAL A 82 2.12 7.50 3.63
C VAL A 82 3.60 7.75 3.40
N GLU A 83 3.96 8.90 2.86
CA GLU A 83 5.36 9.28 2.62
C GLU A 83 6.18 9.36 3.91
N ALA A 84 5.60 9.93 4.98
CA ALA A 84 6.32 10.11 6.23
C ALA A 84 6.46 8.84 7.06
N LYS A 85 5.46 7.94 7.02
CA LYS A 85 5.36 6.81 7.94
C LYS A 85 5.58 5.44 7.32
N LEU A 86 5.22 5.27 6.03
CA LEU A 86 5.37 3.98 5.36
C LEU A 86 6.66 3.91 4.52
N TRP A 87 7.29 5.03 4.22
CA TRP A 87 8.59 5.03 3.56
C TRP A 87 9.70 4.68 4.54
N ASN A 88 10.27 3.51 4.36
CA ASN A 88 11.47 3.10 5.10
C ASN A 88 12.71 3.61 4.35
N LYS A 89 13.42 4.58 4.94
CA LYS A 89 14.61 5.22 4.34
C LYS A 89 15.78 4.26 4.17
N ASP A 90 15.94 3.33 5.10
CA ASP A 90 17.04 2.35 5.05
C ASP A 90 16.78 1.26 4.01
N ALA A 91 15.51 0.89 3.86
CA ALA A 91 15.07 -0.05 2.84
C ALA A 91 14.91 0.62 1.46
N GLU A 92 14.79 1.95 1.41
CA GLU A 92 14.43 2.71 0.19
C GLU A 92 13.16 2.16 -0.47
N PHE A 93 12.14 1.91 0.37
CA PHE A 93 10.91 1.24 -0.07
C PHE A 93 9.72 1.57 0.83
N PHE A 94 8.50 1.53 0.28
CA PHE A 94 7.29 1.59 1.10
C PHE A 94 7.03 0.24 1.76
N GLU A 95 7.02 0.23 3.07
CA GLU A 95 6.82 -0.98 3.87
C GLU A 95 5.56 -0.85 4.75
N THR A 96 5.08 -2.00 5.19
CA THR A 96 3.98 -2.07 6.15
C THR A 96 4.42 -1.56 7.52
N LEU A 97 3.60 -0.71 8.13
CA LEU A 97 3.73 -0.32 9.53
C LEU A 97 2.89 -1.28 10.38
N THR A 98 3.52 -1.91 11.36
CA THR A 98 2.88 -2.89 12.24
C THR A 98 1.95 -2.21 13.26
N GLU A 99 1.17 -3.00 14.00
CA GLU A 99 0.36 -2.50 15.14
C GLU A 99 1.18 -1.78 16.22
N LYS A 100 2.48 -2.03 16.26
CA LYS A 100 3.41 -1.42 17.24
C LYS A 100 4.11 -0.17 16.70
N ASP A 101 3.65 0.36 15.59
CA ASP A 101 4.25 1.53 14.92
C ASP A 101 5.74 1.33 14.52
N THR A 102 6.08 0.12 14.15
CA THR A 102 7.41 -0.22 13.63
C THR A 102 7.31 -0.72 12.20
N SER A 103 8.31 -0.45 11.37
CA SER A 103 8.37 -1.04 10.04
C SER A 103 8.41 -2.56 10.13
N SER A 104 7.75 -3.23 9.19
CA SER A 104 7.78 -4.69 9.05
C SER A 104 9.17 -5.21 8.67
N ASN A 105 10.04 -4.35 8.16
CA ASN A 105 11.37 -4.68 7.62
C ASN A 105 11.34 -5.78 6.54
N VAL A 106 10.27 -5.79 5.77
CA VAL A 106 10.14 -6.65 4.58
C VAL A 106 9.62 -5.84 3.41
N ARG A 107 10.25 -5.99 2.26
CA ARG A 107 9.76 -5.44 1.01
C ARG A 107 8.83 -6.45 0.34
N GLU A 108 7.62 -6.01 0.06
CA GLU A 108 6.60 -6.78 -0.65
C GLU A 108 6.10 -5.97 -1.85
N ALA A 109 5.60 -6.63 -2.87
CA ALA A 109 5.11 -5.98 -4.11
C ALA A 109 4.06 -4.89 -3.85
N ILE A 110 3.32 -4.99 -2.74
CA ILE A 110 2.38 -3.95 -2.31
C ILE A 110 3.04 -2.58 -2.06
N GLY A 111 4.34 -2.54 -1.83
CA GLY A 111 5.08 -1.29 -1.70
C GLY A 111 5.22 -0.50 -3.01
N PHE A 112 4.88 -1.09 -4.16
CA PHE A 112 4.77 -0.37 -5.44
C PHE A 112 3.40 0.23 -5.69
N ILE A 113 2.35 -0.19 -4.97
CA ILE A 113 0.97 0.27 -5.18
C ILE A 113 0.78 1.79 -5.06
N PRO A 114 1.53 2.53 -4.19
CA PRO A 114 1.42 3.99 -4.16
C PRO A 114 1.60 4.65 -5.54
N TRP A 115 2.49 4.12 -6.39
CA TRP A 115 2.69 4.68 -7.74
C TRP A 115 1.54 4.43 -8.71
N TYR A 116 0.78 3.36 -8.54
CA TYR A 116 -0.41 3.12 -9.36
C TYR A 116 -1.40 4.29 -9.29
N PHE A 117 -1.44 4.96 -8.14
CA PHE A 117 -2.31 6.11 -7.88
C PHE A 117 -1.58 7.46 -7.95
N ASN A 118 -0.34 7.50 -8.41
CA ASN A 118 0.51 8.70 -8.41
C ASN A 118 0.65 9.35 -7.02
N LEU A 119 0.55 8.56 -5.95
CA LEU A 119 0.61 9.08 -4.58
C LEU A 119 1.99 9.67 -4.25
N PRO A 120 3.13 9.03 -4.52
CA PRO A 120 4.41 9.57 -4.12
C PRO A 120 4.73 10.86 -4.87
N GLU A 121 5.13 11.89 -4.12
CA GLU A 121 5.52 13.18 -4.68
C GLU A 121 6.76 13.03 -5.58
N LYS A 122 6.66 13.55 -6.80
CA LYS A 122 7.72 13.46 -7.81
C LYS A 122 8.97 14.20 -7.36
N ASN A 123 10.13 13.65 -7.70
CA ASN A 123 11.46 14.23 -7.41
C ASN A 123 11.81 14.32 -5.92
N LYS A 124 11.13 13.59 -5.05
CA LYS A 124 11.47 13.43 -3.63
C LYS A 124 12.41 12.25 -3.35
N GLY A 125 12.77 11.50 -4.39
CA GLY A 125 13.70 10.37 -4.28
C GLY A 125 13.06 9.02 -4.01
N PHE A 126 11.73 8.94 -3.93
CA PHE A 126 11.01 7.68 -3.75
C PHE A 126 11.22 6.72 -4.93
N GLU A 127 11.48 7.26 -6.12
CA GLU A 127 11.70 6.49 -7.35
C GLU A 127 12.86 5.49 -7.26
N ILE A 128 13.73 5.63 -6.28
CA ILE A 128 14.82 4.68 -6.02
C ILE A 128 14.29 3.27 -5.77
N ALA A 129 13.06 3.11 -5.25
CA ALA A 129 12.42 1.83 -5.02
C ALA A 129 12.34 0.95 -6.29
N TRP A 130 12.22 1.58 -7.47
CA TRP A 130 12.09 0.87 -8.74
C TRP A 130 13.34 0.07 -9.13
N LYS A 131 14.49 0.31 -8.50
CA LYS A 131 15.69 -0.52 -8.70
C LYS A 131 15.46 -1.98 -8.30
N GLN A 132 14.55 -2.23 -7.35
CA GLN A 132 14.25 -3.57 -6.86
C GLN A 132 13.62 -4.47 -7.94
N ILE A 133 12.99 -3.91 -8.96
CA ILE A 133 12.46 -4.68 -10.09
C ILE A 133 13.56 -5.32 -10.93
N LYS A 134 14.72 -4.67 -11.02
CA LYS A 134 15.88 -5.17 -11.80
C LYS A 134 16.90 -5.91 -10.94
N ASP A 135 16.74 -5.91 -9.64
CA ASP A 135 17.62 -6.61 -8.72
C ASP A 135 17.31 -8.12 -8.78
N GLU A 136 18.33 -8.93 -9.08
CA GLU A 136 18.20 -10.40 -9.17
C GLU A 136 17.76 -11.05 -7.86
N ALA A 137 18.03 -10.43 -6.72
CA ALA A 137 17.55 -10.85 -5.42
C ALA A 137 16.30 -10.07 -4.94
N GLY A 138 15.78 -9.16 -5.79
CA GLY A 138 14.56 -8.38 -5.56
C GLY A 138 13.31 -9.13 -5.98
N PHE A 139 12.50 -8.47 -6.82
CA PHE A 139 11.19 -9.01 -7.23
C PHE A 139 11.19 -9.68 -8.61
N SER A 140 12.32 -9.66 -9.31
CA SER A 140 12.38 -10.15 -10.69
C SER A 140 12.21 -11.66 -10.78
N ALA A 141 11.23 -12.12 -11.55
CA ALA A 141 11.03 -13.52 -11.86
C ALA A 141 10.61 -13.67 -13.34
N PRO A 142 10.79 -14.86 -13.96
CA PRO A 142 10.55 -15.05 -15.41
C PRO A 142 9.14 -14.71 -15.88
N PHE A 143 8.14 -14.78 -15.01
CA PHE A 143 6.73 -14.62 -15.39
C PHE A 143 6.03 -13.42 -14.70
N GLY A 144 6.76 -12.55 -14.05
CA GLY A 144 6.23 -11.36 -13.37
C GLY A 144 6.96 -11.05 -12.08
N LEU A 145 6.45 -10.08 -11.34
CA LEU A 145 7.02 -9.74 -10.04
C LEU A 145 6.53 -10.71 -8.97
N THR A 146 7.45 -11.15 -8.13
CA THR A 146 7.12 -11.91 -6.92
C THR A 146 6.44 -11.02 -5.89
N THR A 147 5.63 -11.57 -5.00
CA THR A 147 4.96 -10.81 -3.93
C THR A 147 5.91 -10.38 -2.83
N ALA A 148 7.02 -11.08 -2.66
CA ALA A 148 8.10 -10.73 -1.73
C ALA A 148 9.44 -10.79 -2.43
N GLU A 149 10.46 -10.11 -1.90
CA GLU A 149 11.83 -10.19 -2.43
C GLU A 149 12.39 -11.60 -2.33
N LEU A 150 13.08 -12.05 -3.38
CA LEU A 150 13.78 -13.36 -3.43
C LEU A 150 14.82 -13.52 -2.31
N ARG A 151 15.42 -12.40 -1.85
CA ARG A 151 16.40 -12.42 -0.74
C ARG A 151 15.78 -12.64 0.64
N SER A 152 14.46 -12.54 0.77
CA SER A 152 13.82 -12.74 2.08
C SER A 152 14.03 -14.17 2.55
N PRO A 153 14.51 -14.40 3.77
CA PRO A 153 14.67 -15.75 4.32
C PRO A 153 13.32 -16.49 4.49
N ARG A 154 12.21 -15.76 4.41
CA ARG A 154 10.85 -16.30 4.47
C ARG A 154 10.21 -16.45 3.10
N PHE A 155 10.95 -16.16 2.02
CA PHE A 155 10.44 -16.31 0.65
C PHE A 155 10.02 -17.75 0.36
N ARG A 156 8.83 -17.91 -0.21
CA ARG A 156 8.30 -19.18 -0.70
C ARG A 156 7.60 -18.98 -2.04
N SER A 157 8.01 -19.74 -3.06
CA SER A 157 7.42 -19.65 -4.40
C SER A 157 6.05 -20.33 -4.53
N HIS A 158 5.57 -20.98 -3.49
CA HIS A 158 4.29 -21.68 -3.45
C HIS A 158 3.64 -21.53 -2.07
N GLY A 159 2.33 -21.47 -2.06
CA GLY A 159 1.55 -21.43 -0.81
C GLY A 159 1.44 -22.81 -0.16
N THR A 160 1.09 -22.82 1.11
CA THR A 160 0.87 -24.02 1.90
C THR A 160 -0.63 -24.35 2.05
N GLY A 161 -1.48 -23.76 1.21
CA GLY A 161 -2.92 -24.08 1.13
C GLY A 161 -3.87 -23.04 1.73
N THR A 162 -3.36 -21.88 2.17
CA THR A 162 -4.15 -20.84 2.84
C THR A 162 -4.04 -19.44 2.25
N CYS A 163 -3.94 -19.32 0.92
CA CYS A 163 -3.77 -18.04 0.22
C CYS A 163 -2.56 -17.25 0.73
N GLU A 164 -1.40 -17.90 0.76
CA GLU A 164 -0.14 -17.31 1.21
C GLU A 164 0.60 -16.63 0.05
N TRP A 165 1.03 -15.40 0.30
CA TRP A 165 1.67 -14.52 -0.69
C TRP A 165 3.12 -14.17 -0.29
N ASP A 166 3.85 -15.16 0.21
CA ASP A 166 5.23 -14.99 0.69
C ASP A 166 6.29 -15.03 -0.44
N GLY A 167 5.87 -14.96 -1.70
CA GLY A 167 6.78 -15.00 -2.85
C GLY A 167 6.16 -15.47 -4.16
N ALA A 168 4.99 -16.10 -4.12
CA ALA A 168 4.27 -16.46 -5.34
C ALA A 168 3.97 -15.22 -6.20
N ILE A 169 3.94 -15.36 -7.52
CA ILE A 169 3.55 -14.26 -8.40
C ILE A 169 2.05 -14.01 -8.22
N TRP A 170 1.69 -12.77 -7.96
CA TRP A 170 0.31 -12.34 -7.85
C TRP A 170 -0.07 -11.48 -9.08
N PRO A 171 -0.78 -12.05 -10.06
CA PRO A 171 -1.08 -11.35 -11.32
C PRO A 171 -1.81 -10.02 -11.14
N PHE A 172 -2.68 -9.92 -10.14
CA PHE A 172 -3.41 -8.69 -9.85
C PHE A 172 -2.45 -7.55 -9.49
N ALA A 173 -1.55 -7.74 -8.51
CA ALA A 173 -0.58 -6.73 -8.14
C ALA A 173 0.41 -6.42 -9.28
N THR A 174 0.77 -7.43 -10.07
CA THR A 174 1.67 -7.25 -11.22
C THR A 174 1.02 -6.44 -12.34
N SER A 175 -0.31 -6.44 -12.42
CA SER A 175 -1.07 -5.69 -13.44
C SER A 175 -1.33 -4.23 -13.06
N GLN A 176 -1.18 -3.88 -11.82
CA GLN A 176 -1.31 -2.51 -11.30
C GLN A 176 0.00 -1.74 -11.49
#